data_219d4fbe0844172ca8c91a93bf3c9ac5
#
_entry.id   219d4fbe0844172ca8c91a93bf3c9ac5
#
_cell.length_a   1.000
_cell.length_b   1.000
_cell.length_c   1.000
_cell.angle_alpha   90.00
_cell.angle_beta   90.00
_cell.angle_gamma   90.00
#
_symmetry.space_group_name_H-M   'P 1'
#
loop_
_entity.id
_entity.type
_entity.pdbx_description
1 polymer ?
#
loop_
_entity_poly.entity_id
_entity_poly.type
_entity_poly.pdbx_seq_one_letter_code
_entity_poly.pdbx_strand_id
1 'polypeptide(L)'
;MCNFNRFADRAAKHDASVMTEDDLLQSLATNVENPWHPPGGGQAGALSHDVIHGLDITEALGLEPPPVGTIRHVLEGSGPRNLKFFGVDLDGRQLVATDADWKLGDGTPIRLSTKDILLVITARRSIPEVSTSQEGMS
;
A
#
# COMPACT_ATOMS: atom_id res chain seq x y z
N MET A 1 16.43 -12.94 -18.01
CA MET A 1 15.41 -12.43 -17.08
C MET A 1 15.13 -10.97 -17.44
N CYS A 2 13.95 -10.70 -17.99
CA CYS A 2 13.59 -9.32 -18.35
C CYS A 2 13.40 -8.53 -17.03
N ASN A 3 14.20 -7.47 -16.83
CA ASN A 3 14.06 -6.65 -15.65
C ASN A 3 12.80 -5.77 -15.82
N PHE A 4 11.70 -6.19 -15.22
CA PHE A 4 10.41 -5.50 -15.28
C PHE A 4 10.52 -4.01 -14.93
N ASN A 5 11.33 -3.66 -13.94
CA ASN A 5 11.53 -2.27 -13.55
C ASN A 5 12.14 -1.42 -14.68
N ARG A 6 13.11 -1.99 -15.42
CA ARG A 6 13.69 -1.28 -16.59
C ARG A 6 12.70 -1.14 -17.73
N PHE A 7 11.82 -2.12 -17.92
CA PHE A 7 10.75 -2.05 -18.92
C PHE A 7 9.76 -0.96 -18.54
N ALA A 8 9.25 -0.97 -17.29
CA ALA A 8 8.29 0.02 -16.79
C ALA A 8 8.88 1.46 -16.83
N ASP A 9 10.13 1.65 -16.39
CA ASP A 9 10.80 2.95 -16.45
C ASP A 9 10.92 3.48 -17.88
N ARG A 10 11.26 2.60 -18.83
CA ARG A 10 11.36 2.99 -20.24
C ARG A 10 10.00 3.36 -20.83
N ALA A 11 8.96 2.58 -20.52
CA ALA A 11 7.59 2.84 -20.98
C ALA A 11 7.10 4.18 -20.42
N ALA A 12 7.23 4.41 -19.12
CA ALA A 12 6.82 5.66 -18.48
C ALA A 12 7.54 6.89 -19.06
N LYS A 13 8.85 6.80 -19.29
CA LYS A 13 9.62 7.88 -19.91
C LYS A 13 9.21 8.14 -21.36
N HIS A 14 8.90 7.06 -22.09
CA HIS A 14 8.39 7.19 -23.45
C HIS A 14 7.04 7.91 -23.46
N ASP A 15 6.09 7.46 -22.68
CA ASP A 15 4.74 8.04 -22.62
C ASP A 15 4.80 9.51 -22.19
N ALA A 16 5.58 9.84 -21.16
CA ALA A 16 5.79 11.21 -20.72
C ALA A 16 6.44 12.11 -21.79
N SER A 17 7.15 11.54 -22.77
CA SER A 17 7.79 12.29 -23.86
C SER A 17 6.89 12.53 -25.07
N VAL A 18 5.84 11.73 -25.25
CA VAL A 18 4.99 11.76 -26.47
C VAL A 18 3.52 12.08 -26.19
N MET A 19 3.08 12.00 -24.94
CA MET A 19 1.70 12.26 -24.51
C MET A 19 1.62 13.56 -23.72
N THR A 20 0.52 14.29 -23.89
CA THR A 20 0.16 15.43 -23.02
C THR A 20 -0.41 14.94 -21.69
N GLU A 21 -0.53 15.82 -20.69
CA GLU A 21 -1.19 15.50 -19.41
C GLU A 21 -2.62 15.01 -19.63
N ASP A 22 -3.38 15.64 -20.53
CA ASP A 22 -4.74 15.23 -20.88
C ASP A 22 -4.78 13.84 -21.53
N ASP A 23 -3.84 13.52 -22.42
CA ASP A 23 -3.72 12.20 -23.03
C ASP A 23 -3.45 11.11 -21.97
N LEU A 24 -2.57 11.41 -21.01
CA LEU A 24 -2.25 10.51 -19.90
C LEU A 24 -3.48 10.26 -19.00
N LEU A 25 -4.20 11.32 -18.62
CA LEU A 25 -5.43 11.22 -17.84
C LEU A 25 -6.52 10.44 -18.59
N GLN A 26 -6.68 10.71 -19.89
CA GLN A 26 -7.64 9.98 -20.72
C GLN A 26 -7.25 8.50 -20.87
N SER A 27 -5.96 8.21 -21.01
CA SER A 27 -5.46 6.83 -21.05
C SER A 27 -5.78 6.09 -19.75
N LEU A 28 -5.60 6.69 -18.58
CA LEU A 28 -6.01 6.11 -17.31
C LEU A 28 -7.52 5.85 -17.26
N ALA A 29 -8.34 6.84 -17.61
CA ALA A 29 -9.80 6.74 -17.57
C ALA A 29 -10.33 5.64 -18.51
N THR A 30 -9.77 5.49 -19.70
CA THR A 30 -10.21 4.49 -20.69
C THR A 30 -9.70 3.08 -20.39
N ASN A 31 -8.68 2.93 -19.56
CA ASN A 31 -8.09 1.65 -19.18
C ASN A 31 -8.59 1.08 -17.85
N VAL A 32 -9.57 1.70 -17.19
CA VAL A 32 -10.14 1.22 -15.91
C VAL A 32 -10.63 -0.23 -16.02
N GLU A 33 -11.24 -0.60 -17.14
CA GLU A 33 -11.75 -1.95 -17.38
C GLU A 33 -10.73 -2.87 -18.09
N ASN A 34 -9.48 -2.43 -18.25
CA ASN A 34 -8.46 -3.23 -18.93
C ASN A 34 -8.06 -4.44 -18.07
N PRO A 35 -8.19 -5.68 -18.57
CA PRO A 35 -7.86 -6.88 -17.79
C PRO A 35 -6.36 -7.13 -17.61
N TRP A 36 -5.51 -6.27 -18.16
CA TRP A 36 -4.07 -6.42 -18.02
C TRP A 36 -3.62 -6.28 -16.55
N HIS A 37 -2.69 -7.11 -16.15
CA HIS A 37 -2.05 -7.05 -14.83
C HIS A 37 -0.57 -7.41 -14.93
N PRO A 38 0.27 -6.94 -14.00
CA PRO A 38 1.68 -7.30 -13.96
C PRO A 38 1.90 -8.81 -13.82
N PRO A 39 2.95 -9.37 -14.43
CA PRO A 39 3.28 -10.78 -14.27
C PRO A 39 3.52 -11.16 -12.80
N GLY A 40 2.91 -12.26 -12.36
CA GLY A 40 3.13 -12.87 -11.04
C GLY A 40 2.18 -12.44 -9.93
N GLY A 41 1.40 -11.36 -10.10
CA GLY A 41 0.49 -10.86 -9.05
C GLY A 41 -1.00 -11.05 -9.34
N GLY A 42 -1.37 -11.29 -10.60
CA GLY A 42 -2.77 -11.34 -11.01
C GLY A 42 -3.52 -10.04 -10.69
N GLN A 43 -4.86 -10.13 -10.63
CA GLN A 43 -5.71 -8.98 -10.31
C GLN A 43 -5.48 -8.45 -8.88
N ALA A 44 -5.22 -9.34 -7.91
CA ALA A 44 -4.94 -8.93 -6.54
C ALA A 44 -3.63 -8.11 -6.44
N GLY A 45 -2.61 -8.49 -7.23
CA GLY A 45 -1.36 -7.75 -7.31
C GLY A 45 -1.54 -6.38 -7.98
N ALA A 46 -2.35 -6.30 -9.05
CA ALA A 46 -2.68 -5.03 -9.70
C ALA A 46 -3.43 -4.10 -8.74
N LEU A 47 -4.47 -4.58 -8.06
CA LEU A 47 -5.21 -3.80 -7.08
C LEU A 47 -4.31 -3.30 -5.93
N SER A 48 -3.45 -4.18 -5.39
CA SER A 48 -2.47 -3.78 -4.38
C SER A 48 -1.58 -2.64 -4.84
N HIS A 49 -1.06 -2.74 -6.06
CA HIS A 49 -0.22 -1.73 -6.67
C HIS A 49 -0.96 -0.38 -6.79
N ASP A 50 -2.17 -0.39 -7.33
CA ASP A 50 -2.96 0.82 -7.54
C ASP A 50 -3.35 1.48 -6.22
N VAL A 51 -3.76 0.70 -5.21
CA VAL A 51 -4.12 1.23 -3.88
C VAL A 51 -2.91 1.80 -3.17
N ILE A 52 -1.75 1.14 -3.21
CA ILE A 52 -0.53 1.62 -2.56
C ILE A 52 -0.06 2.93 -3.19
N HIS A 53 -0.02 3.01 -4.53
CA HIS A 53 0.36 4.26 -5.22
C HIS A 53 -0.72 5.34 -5.12
N GLY A 54 -1.99 4.95 -5.08
CA GLY A 54 -3.08 5.88 -4.76
C GLY A 54 -2.89 6.54 -3.39
N LEU A 55 -2.47 5.77 -2.38
CA LEU A 55 -2.11 6.32 -1.06
C LEU A 55 -0.88 7.22 -1.11
N ASP A 56 0.15 6.89 -1.90
CA ASP A 56 1.30 7.78 -2.10
C ASP A 56 0.86 9.18 -2.58
N ILE A 57 -0.12 9.24 -3.49
CA ILE A 57 -0.67 10.48 -4.02
C ILE A 57 -1.57 11.18 -2.99
N THR A 58 -2.53 10.47 -2.40
CA THR A 58 -3.51 11.08 -1.50
C THR A 58 -2.88 11.58 -0.21
N GLU A 59 -1.92 10.85 0.36
CA GLU A 59 -1.17 11.31 1.55
C GLU A 59 -0.32 12.56 1.25
N ALA A 60 0.35 12.60 0.09
CA ALA A 60 1.18 13.74 -0.30
C ALA A 60 0.36 15.01 -0.54
N LEU A 61 -0.86 14.88 -1.04
CA LEU A 61 -1.73 16.01 -1.42
C LEU A 61 -2.81 16.32 -0.39
N GLY A 62 -2.93 15.54 0.69
CA GLY A 62 -3.99 15.69 1.69
C GLY A 62 -5.38 15.41 1.13
N LEU A 63 -5.49 14.50 0.17
CA LEU A 63 -6.74 14.10 -0.46
C LEU A 63 -7.40 12.93 0.28
N GLU A 64 -8.68 12.70 -0.02
CA GLU A 64 -9.42 11.55 0.49
C GLU A 64 -8.74 10.23 0.07
N PRO A 65 -8.44 9.33 1.01
CA PRO A 65 -7.83 8.05 0.69
C PRO A 65 -8.81 7.11 -0.03
N PRO A 66 -8.31 6.01 -0.64
CA PRO A 66 -9.18 4.96 -1.13
C PRO A 66 -10.15 4.45 -0.05
N PRO A 67 -11.35 3.97 -0.42
CA PRO A 67 -12.34 3.46 0.55
C PRO A 67 -11.77 2.38 1.46
N VAL A 68 -12.15 2.40 2.74
CA VAL A 68 -11.71 1.41 3.76
C VAL A 68 -11.90 -0.04 3.28
N GLY A 69 -13.03 -0.33 2.62
CA GLY A 69 -13.29 -1.68 2.07
C GLY A 69 -12.27 -2.11 1.02
N THR A 70 -11.79 -1.20 0.19
CA THR A 70 -10.76 -1.45 -0.83
C THR A 70 -9.40 -1.70 -0.16
N ILE A 71 -9.02 -0.86 0.81
CA ILE A 71 -7.78 -1.03 1.59
C ILE A 71 -7.80 -2.36 2.35
N ARG A 72 -8.93 -2.68 3.00
CA ARG A 72 -9.11 -3.95 3.70
C ARG A 72 -8.91 -5.15 2.77
N HIS A 73 -9.46 -5.10 1.56
CA HIS A 73 -9.29 -6.19 0.59
C HIS A 73 -7.81 -6.40 0.22
N VAL A 74 -7.04 -5.33 0.08
CA VAL A 74 -5.58 -5.43 -0.11
C VAL A 74 -4.89 -6.05 1.11
N LEU A 75 -5.29 -5.64 2.33
CA LEU A 75 -4.74 -6.20 3.57
C LEU A 75 -5.05 -7.69 3.74
N GLU A 76 -6.24 -8.15 3.34
CA GLU A 76 -6.62 -9.57 3.36
C GLU A 76 -5.69 -10.44 2.51
N GLY A 77 -5.15 -9.88 1.41
CA GLY A 77 -4.11 -10.51 0.59
C GLY A 77 -2.69 -10.33 1.09
N SER A 78 -2.50 -9.56 2.17
CA SER A 78 -1.19 -9.23 2.71
C SER A 78 -0.83 -10.13 3.90
N GLY A 79 0.46 -10.46 4.02
CA GLY A 79 0.95 -11.34 5.06
C GLY A 79 2.48 -11.24 5.25
N PRO A 80 3.10 -12.21 5.93
CA PRO A 80 4.55 -12.18 6.23
C PRO A 80 5.44 -12.03 4.98
N ARG A 81 4.98 -12.52 3.82
CA ARG A 81 5.72 -12.36 2.56
C ARG A 81 5.79 -10.90 2.11
N ASN A 82 4.71 -10.14 2.33
CA ASN A 82 4.65 -8.72 2.00
C ASN A 82 5.60 -7.93 2.91
N LEU A 83 5.61 -8.22 4.22
CA LEU A 83 6.55 -7.61 5.16
C LEU A 83 8.00 -7.84 4.71
N LYS A 84 8.35 -9.08 4.37
CA LYS A 84 9.68 -9.42 3.86
C LYS A 84 10.01 -8.70 2.56
N PHE A 85 9.06 -8.60 1.65
CA PHE A 85 9.24 -7.92 0.35
C PHE A 85 9.56 -6.43 0.54
N PHE A 86 8.87 -5.76 1.48
CA PHE A 86 9.08 -4.34 1.79
C PHE A 86 10.16 -4.11 2.86
N GLY A 87 10.78 -5.16 3.40
CA GLY A 87 11.82 -5.04 4.43
C GLY A 87 11.28 -4.56 5.79
N VAL A 88 10.02 -4.85 6.10
CA VAL A 88 9.38 -4.46 7.37
C VAL A 88 9.51 -5.59 8.38
N ASP A 89 10.04 -5.27 9.56
CA ASP A 89 10.06 -6.13 10.73
C ASP A 89 9.11 -5.57 11.79
N LEU A 90 8.18 -6.38 12.25
CA LEU A 90 7.22 -5.98 13.30
C LEU A 90 7.84 -5.98 14.70
N ASP A 91 9.01 -6.61 14.88
CA ASP A 91 9.78 -6.60 16.14
C ASP A 91 8.92 -6.93 17.37
N GLY A 92 8.23 -8.08 17.33
CA GLY A 92 7.37 -8.53 18.43
C GLY A 92 6.10 -7.69 18.63
N ARG A 93 5.65 -7.00 17.61
CA ARG A 93 4.41 -6.21 17.61
C ARG A 93 3.33 -6.88 16.75
N GLN A 94 2.07 -6.67 17.14
CA GLN A 94 0.91 -7.07 16.37
C GLN A 94 0.17 -5.82 15.87
N LEU A 95 0.03 -5.67 14.56
CA LEU A 95 -0.82 -4.63 13.98
C LEU A 95 -2.28 -5.06 14.06
N VAL A 96 -3.14 -4.21 14.62
CA VAL A 96 -4.57 -4.46 14.81
C VAL A 96 -5.34 -3.29 14.21
N ALA A 97 -6.20 -3.57 13.24
CA ALA A 97 -7.03 -2.54 12.62
C ALA A 97 -8.10 -2.05 13.60
N THR A 98 -8.38 -0.73 13.58
CA THR A 98 -9.42 -0.08 14.38
C THR A 98 -10.75 0.06 13.64
N ASP A 99 -10.72 -0.02 12.33
CA ASP A 99 -11.82 0.21 11.39
C ASP A 99 -12.17 -1.02 10.55
N ALA A 100 -11.56 -2.17 10.85
CA ALA A 100 -11.86 -3.45 10.22
C ALA A 100 -11.49 -4.62 11.15
N ASP A 101 -12.02 -5.81 10.88
CA ASP A 101 -11.59 -7.05 11.54
C ASP A 101 -10.36 -7.61 10.80
N TRP A 102 -9.19 -7.08 11.16
CA TRP A 102 -7.92 -7.50 10.58
C TRP A 102 -6.75 -7.31 11.55
N LYS A 103 -5.82 -8.25 11.55
CA LYS A 103 -4.58 -8.21 12.35
C LYS A 103 -3.44 -8.95 11.66
N LEU A 104 -2.21 -8.54 11.94
CA LEU A 104 -0.99 -9.19 11.45
C LEU A 104 0.12 -9.12 12.49
N GLY A 105 0.89 -10.21 12.62
CA GLY A 105 1.96 -10.35 13.59
C GLY A 105 1.47 -10.86 14.95
N ASP A 106 2.44 -11.05 15.85
CA ASP A 106 2.22 -11.54 17.21
C ASP A 106 2.99 -10.64 18.20
N GLY A 107 2.44 -10.48 19.40
CA GLY A 107 3.08 -9.71 20.47
C GLY A 107 2.29 -8.47 20.88
N THR A 108 2.98 -7.36 21.17
CA THR A 108 2.33 -6.15 21.69
C THR A 108 1.42 -5.52 20.62
N PRO A 109 0.11 -5.34 20.92
CA PRO A 109 -0.82 -4.80 19.94
C PRO A 109 -0.59 -3.31 19.68
N ILE A 110 -0.46 -2.95 18.41
CA ILE A 110 -0.47 -1.58 17.90
C ILE A 110 -1.76 -1.37 17.14
N ARG A 111 -2.61 -0.47 17.61
CA ARG A 111 -3.91 -0.17 17.03
C ARG A 111 -3.80 0.98 16.03
N LEU A 112 -4.14 0.73 14.77
CA LEU A 112 -4.04 1.70 13.67
C LEU A 112 -5.26 1.57 12.75
N SER A 113 -5.54 2.59 11.96
CA SER A 113 -6.49 2.44 10.84
C SER A 113 -5.95 1.48 9.78
N THR A 114 -6.82 0.88 8.98
CA THR A 114 -6.40 0.04 7.84
C THR A 114 -5.46 0.79 6.89
N LYS A 115 -5.71 2.09 6.67
CA LYS A 115 -4.84 2.96 5.88
C LYS A 115 -3.43 3.04 6.48
N ASP A 116 -3.33 3.35 7.77
CA ASP A 116 -2.03 3.48 8.44
C ASP A 116 -1.29 2.15 8.50
N ILE A 117 -2.01 1.05 8.69
CA ILE A 117 -1.44 -0.29 8.62
C ILE A 117 -0.84 -0.55 7.23
N LEU A 118 -1.56 -0.24 6.16
CA LEU A 118 -1.05 -0.45 4.80
C LEU A 118 0.20 0.39 4.54
N LEU A 119 0.25 1.64 5.00
CA LEU A 119 1.42 2.49 4.92
C LEU A 119 2.61 1.91 5.70
N VAL A 120 2.37 1.32 6.87
CA VAL A 120 3.42 0.66 7.68
C VAL A 120 3.94 -0.58 7.00
N ILE A 121 3.08 -1.53 6.60
CA ILE A 121 3.54 -2.81 6.03
C ILE A 121 4.16 -2.68 4.64
N THR A 122 4.02 -1.53 4.00
CA THR A 122 4.65 -1.19 2.72
C THR A 122 5.85 -0.24 2.87
N ALA A 123 6.36 -0.07 4.11
CA ALA A 123 7.51 0.77 4.46
C ALA A 123 7.36 2.26 4.11
N ARG A 124 6.13 2.78 4.00
CA ARG A 124 5.84 4.20 3.76
C ARG A 124 5.71 5.00 5.05
N ARG A 125 5.51 4.31 6.15
CA ARG A 125 5.43 4.88 7.50
C ARG A 125 6.13 3.95 8.49
N SER A 126 6.83 4.52 9.46
CA SER A 126 7.43 3.75 10.55
C SER A 126 6.35 3.19 11.48
N ILE A 127 6.64 2.06 12.12
CA ILE A 127 5.77 1.53 13.18
C ILE A 127 5.81 2.53 14.34
N PRO A 128 4.65 2.99 14.85
CA PRO A 128 4.61 3.90 15.99
C PRO A 128 5.26 3.26 17.22
N GLU A 129 6.00 4.05 17.99
CA GLU A 129 6.48 3.62 19.29
C GLU A 129 5.31 3.45 20.24
N VAL A 130 5.33 2.37 21.02
CA VAL A 130 4.35 2.19 22.11
C VAL A 130 4.71 3.17 23.19
N SER A 131 3.91 4.22 23.33
CA SER A 131 4.00 5.06 24.54
C SER A 131 3.66 4.17 25.74
N THR A 132 4.67 3.73 26.46
CA THR A 132 4.50 3.19 27.81
C THR A 132 4.06 4.39 28.66
N SER A 133 2.75 4.62 28.73
CA SER A 133 2.19 5.44 29.80
C SER A 133 2.58 4.76 31.10
N GLN A 134 3.59 5.30 31.78
CA GLN A 134 3.80 5.00 33.17
C GLN A 134 2.53 5.48 33.89
N GLU A 135 1.66 4.55 34.22
CA GLU A 135 0.74 4.78 35.34
C GLU A 135 1.61 4.95 36.57
N GLY A 136 1.92 6.21 36.84
CA GLY A 136 2.51 6.62 38.09
C GLY A 136 1.55 6.27 39.20
N MET A 137 1.90 5.28 39.98
CA MET A 137 1.34 5.01 41.27
C MET A 137 1.59 6.22 42.17
N SER A 138 0.53 6.84 42.62
CA SER A 138 0.49 7.65 43.83
C SER A 138 -0.38 6.95 44.83
#